data_be6fe3c7344f3ab061703469b4518850
#
_entry.id   be6fe3c7344f3ab061703469b4518850
#
_cell.length_a   1.000
_cell.length_b   1.000
_cell.length_c   1.000
_cell.angle_alpha   90.00
_cell.angle_beta   90.00
_cell.angle_gamma   90.00
#
_symmetry.space_group_name_H-M   'P 1'
#
loop_
_entity.id
_entity.type
_entity.pdbx_description
1 polymer ?
#
loop_
_entity_poly.entity_id
_entity_poly.type
_entity_poly.pdbx_seq_one_letter_code
_entity_poly.pdbx_strand_id
1 'polypeptide(L)'
;DFVTWTKAFKVGVPFVDADHRILVDLINQVNACIDKREETTTLASVLGTLFDYTEYHFSREEKLMELSNYGGLGLHKIIHRSLAKQVYDIDVSFREDPGSVNATEVRDFLNNWLLEHISGHDFEYREACLKNKTARDKAGAIRFMEDEITGSRAHKLADLSVMVVDDNKNFLQLVETILKAIGVRRVQLEQFPEKAIDKLIKRPTDLVFCDWVMEDMNGAEFAQKVKDMGLPTKVVLLTGYSVETLQMRSSSDAVEGYLEKPITAKSLIDSISAITIN
;
A
#
# COMPACT_ATOMS: atom_id res chain seq x y z
N ASP A 1 -12.43 -4.74 13.81
CA ASP A 1 -10.98 -4.58 13.70
C ASP A 1 -10.29 -5.47 14.73
N PHE A 2 -9.23 -6.15 14.33
CA PHE A 2 -8.42 -6.98 15.23
C PHE A 2 -7.61 -6.09 16.19
N VAL A 3 -7.02 -5.02 15.66
CA VAL A 3 -6.35 -3.97 16.42
C VAL A 3 -7.12 -2.67 16.28
N THR A 4 -7.42 -2.02 17.40
CA THR A 4 -8.08 -0.71 17.39
C THR A 4 -7.08 0.38 17.77
N TRP A 5 -6.89 1.37 16.90
CA TRP A 5 -6.06 2.53 17.20
C TRP A 5 -6.65 3.36 18.35
N THR A 6 -5.86 3.60 19.37
CA THR A 6 -6.28 4.40 20.54
C THR A 6 -5.31 5.56 20.80
N LYS A 7 -5.74 6.49 21.66
CA LYS A 7 -4.85 7.59 22.09
C LYS A 7 -3.60 7.11 22.85
N ALA A 8 -3.65 5.90 23.42
CA ALA A 8 -2.53 5.32 24.14
C ALA A 8 -1.32 5.02 23.23
N PHE A 9 -1.55 4.86 21.93
CA PHE A 9 -0.48 4.61 20.94
C PHE A 9 0.11 5.89 20.31
N LYS A 10 -0.33 7.07 20.78
CA LYS A 10 0.19 8.33 20.22
C LYS A 10 1.52 8.71 20.83
N VAL A 11 2.56 8.71 20.02
CA VAL A 11 3.84 9.31 20.33
C VAL A 11 3.72 10.83 20.38
N GLY A 12 2.79 11.41 19.61
CA GLY A 12 2.51 12.85 19.56
C GLY A 12 3.25 13.58 18.44
N VAL A 13 4.03 12.87 17.65
CA VAL A 13 4.63 13.37 16.40
C VAL A 13 3.66 13.03 15.25
N PRO A 14 3.07 14.03 14.57
CA PRO A 14 1.93 13.79 13.66
C PRO A 14 2.18 12.77 12.55
N PHE A 15 3.38 12.78 11.93
CA PHE A 15 3.68 11.85 10.86
C PHE A 15 3.94 10.43 11.39
N VAL A 16 4.59 10.29 12.57
CA VAL A 16 4.81 9.00 13.23
C VAL A 16 3.47 8.39 13.61
N ASP A 17 2.58 9.16 14.25
CA ASP A 17 1.24 8.71 14.60
C ASP A 17 0.41 8.32 13.36
N ALA A 18 0.64 8.95 12.21
CA ALA A 18 0.00 8.61 10.95
C ALA A 18 0.54 7.29 10.39
N ASP A 19 1.86 7.09 10.43
CA ASP A 19 2.50 5.86 9.97
C ASP A 19 2.09 4.65 10.83
N HIS A 20 2.03 4.80 12.15
CA HIS A 20 1.54 3.76 13.05
C HIS A 20 0.10 3.33 12.72
N ARG A 21 -0.78 4.27 12.35
CA ARG A 21 -2.15 3.93 11.94
C ARG A 21 -2.16 3.09 10.68
N ILE A 22 -1.33 3.43 9.69
CA ILE A 22 -1.22 2.64 8.46
C ILE A 22 -0.71 1.23 8.76
N LEU A 23 0.29 1.08 9.65
CA LEU A 23 0.76 -0.24 10.10
C LEU A 23 -0.36 -1.03 10.81
N VAL A 24 -1.14 -0.39 11.67
CA VAL A 24 -2.33 -1.01 12.30
C VAL A 24 -3.36 -1.44 11.25
N ASP A 25 -3.62 -0.60 10.25
CA ASP A 25 -4.56 -0.91 9.17
C ASP A 25 -4.07 -2.10 8.33
N LEU A 26 -2.77 -2.20 8.05
CA LEU A 26 -2.17 -3.33 7.35
C LEU A 26 -2.27 -4.64 8.17
N ILE A 27 -2.06 -4.60 9.49
CA ILE A 27 -2.27 -5.77 10.37
C ILE A 27 -3.74 -6.18 10.38
N ASN A 28 -4.67 -5.23 10.40
CA ASN A 28 -6.10 -5.52 10.28
C ASN A 28 -6.45 -6.15 8.93
N GLN A 29 -5.76 -5.77 7.85
CA GLN A 29 -5.92 -6.39 6.54
C GLN A 29 -5.39 -7.83 6.52
N VAL A 30 -4.25 -8.13 7.19
CA VAL A 30 -3.78 -9.51 7.38
C VAL A 30 -4.86 -10.33 8.07
N ASN A 31 -5.43 -9.82 9.18
CA ASN A 31 -6.52 -10.51 9.90
C ASN A 31 -7.74 -10.72 8.99
N ALA A 32 -8.13 -9.74 8.20
CA ALA A 32 -9.28 -9.84 7.31
C ALA A 32 -9.05 -10.90 6.21
N CYS A 33 -7.82 -11.03 5.69
CA CYS A 33 -7.47 -12.09 4.74
C CYS A 33 -7.62 -13.48 5.36
N ILE A 34 -7.20 -13.65 6.63
CA ILE A 34 -7.32 -14.92 7.35
C ILE A 34 -8.80 -15.28 7.58
N ASP A 35 -9.57 -14.33 8.13
CA ASP A 35 -10.97 -14.55 8.49
C ASP A 35 -11.84 -14.90 7.29
N LYS A 36 -11.56 -14.32 6.13
CA LYS A 36 -12.31 -14.52 4.89
C LYS A 36 -11.74 -15.60 3.99
N ARG A 37 -10.60 -16.19 4.35
CA ARG A 37 -9.85 -17.13 3.50
C ARG A 37 -9.59 -16.56 2.11
N GLU A 38 -9.10 -15.32 2.10
CA GLU A 38 -8.77 -14.59 0.88
C GLU A 38 -7.73 -15.32 0.03
N GLU A 39 -7.65 -14.93 -1.23
CA GLU A 39 -6.62 -15.46 -2.13
C GLU A 39 -5.21 -15.22 -1.60
N THR A 40 -4.35 -16.19 -1.81
CA THR A 40 -2.93 -16.15 -1.41
C THR A 40 -2.22 -14.91 -1.96
N THR A 41 -2.56 -14.47 -3.18
CA THR A 41 -2.01 -13.27 -3.82
C THR A 41 -2.39 -11.98 -3.11
N THR A 42 -3.59 -11.91 -2.53
CA THR A 42 -4.02 -10.77 -1.71
C THR A 42 -3.20 -10.69 -0.42
N LEU A 43 -3.06 -11.79 0.30
CA LEU A 43 -2.24 -11.83 1.52
C LEU A 43 -0.76 -11.53 1.22
N ALA A 44 -0.21 -12.06 0.12
CA ALA A 44 1.15 -11.74 -0.32
C ALA A 44 1.33 -10.24 -0.58
N SER A 45 0.33 -9.60 -1.20
CA SER A 45 0.35 -8.15 -1.44
C SER A 45 0.32 -7.35 -0.13
N VAL A 46 -0.46 -7.80 0.86
CA VAL A 46 -0.51 -7.15 2.19
C VAL A 46 0.83 -7.28 2.91
N LEU A 47 1.43 -8.48 2.94
CA LEU A 47 2.72 -8.74 3.61
C LEU A 47 3.86 -7.93 2.96
N GLY A 48 3.94 -7.91 1.64
CA GLY A 48 4.93 -7.11 0.92
C GLY A 48 4.76 -5.60 1.19
N THR A 49 3.52 -5.10 1.20
CA THR A 49 3.24 -3.70 1.55
C THR A 49 3.62 -3.39 3.00
N LEU A 50 3.34 -4.31 3.92
CA LEU A 50 3.71 -4.17 5.32
C LEU A 50 5.23 -4.07 5.49
N PHE A 51 5.99 -4.91 4.78
CA PHE A 51 7.45 -4.84 4.78
C PHE A 51 7.95 -3.48 4.28
N ASP A 52 7.54 -3.07 3.07
CA ASP A 52 7.96 -1.80 2.47
C ASP A 52 7.61 -0.60 3.36
N TYR A 53 6.41 -0.63 3.96
CA TYR A 53 5.96 0.46 4.82
C TYR A 53 6.68 0.49 6.18
N THR A 54 7.06 -0.67 6.71
CA THR A 54 7.87 -0.79 7.94
C THR A 54 9.24 -0.15 7.75
N GLU A 55 9.93 -0.47 6.65
CA GLU A 55 11.23 0.12 6.31
C GLU A 55 11.13 1.66 6.15
N TYR A 56 10.10 2.12 5.48
CA TYR A 56 9.82 3.54 5.32
C TYR A 56 9.60 4.24 6.66
N HIS A 57 8.75 3.70 7.50
CA HIS A 57 8.45 4.23 8.83
C HIS A 57 9.72 4.33 9.68
N PHE A 58 10.50 3.26 9.74
CA PHE A 58 11.76 3.23 10.49
C PHE A 58 12.77 4.27 9.99
N SER A 59 12.90 4.44 8.68
CA SER A 59 13.80 5.44 8.12
C SER A 59 13.45 6.87 8.58
N ARG A 60 12.17 7.18 8.68
CA ARG A 60 11.67 8.48 9.16
C ARG A 60 11.89 8.69 10.64
N GLU A 61 11.62 7.67 11.44
CA GLU A 61 11.85 7.72 12.89
C GLU A 61 13.32 7.84 13.22
N GLU A 62 14.17 7.04 12.59
CA GLU A 62 15.62 7.11 12.77
C GLU A 62 16.16 8.49 12.38
N LYS A 63 15.64 9.07 11.29
CA LYS A 63 16.00 10.43 10.89
C LYS A 63 15.53 11.48 11.89
N LEU A 64 14.33 11.33 12.44
CA LEU A 64 13.80 12.18 13.49
C LEU A 64 14.67 12.15 14.75
N MET A 65 15.02 10.95 15.21
CA MET A 65 15.87 10.73 16.38
C MET A 65 17.29 11.26 16.18
N GLU A 66 17.89 11.02 15.01
CA GLU A 66 19.20 11.54 14.61
C GLU A 66 19.24 13.06 14.69
N LEU A 67 18.30 13.72 14.03
CA LEU A 67 18.22 15.19 14.00
C LEU A 67 17.86 15.80 15.37
N SER A 68 17.26 15.01 16.23
CA SER A 68 16.94 15.41 17.62
C SER A 68 18.02 15.08 18.63
N ASN A 69 19.17 14.53 18.18
CA ASN A 69 20.29 14.09 19.02
C ASN A 69 19.85 13.15 20.16
N TYR A 70 18.94 12.22 19.87
CA TYR A 70 18.47 11.24 20.83
C TYR A 70 19.56 10.21 21.15
N GLY A 71 19.95 10.11 22.43
CA GLY A 71 21.06 9.25 22.85
C GLY A 71 20.82 7.75 22.71
N GLY A 72 19.56 7.30 22.66
CA GLY A 72 19.15 5.90 22.48
C GLY A 72 19.10 5.42 21.02
N LEU A 73 19.39 6.29 20.05
CA LEU A 73 19.28 5.98 18.61
C LEU A 73 19.99 4.68 18.19
N GLY A 74 21.19 4.44 18.73
CA GLY A 74 21.97 3.24 18.37
C GLY A 74 21.25 1.93 18.71
N LEU A 75 20.68 1.85 19.92
CA LEU A 75 19.91 0.70 20.36
C LEU A 75 18.59 0.58 19.57
N HIS A 76 17.90 1.69 19.35
CA HIS A 76 16.65 1.72 18.60
C HIS A 76 16.83 1.20 17.16
N LYS A 77 17.92 1.60 16.48
CA LYS A 77 18.30 1.05 15.17
C LYS A 77 18.51 -0.46 15.16
N ILE A 78 19.08 -1.02 16.24
CA ILE A 78 19.26 -2.47 16.35
C ILE A 78 17.89 -3.17 16.43
N ILE A 79 16.97 -2.62 17.21
CA ILE A 79 15.60 -3.13 17.33
C ILE A 79 14.88 -3.08 15.98
N HIS A 80 14.92 -1.93 15.28
CA HIS A 80 14.34 -1.78 13.94
C HIS A 80 14.85 -2.82 12.95
N ARG A 81 16.17 -3.02 12.87
CA ARG A 81 16.77 -4.01 11.97
C ARG A 81 16.31 -5.44 12.28
N SER A 82 16.21 -5.78 13.57
CA SER A 82 15.72 -7.10 13.97
C SER A 82 14.28 -7.33 13.55
N LEU A 83 13.44 -6.32 13.70
CA LEU A 83 12.03 -6.38 13.37
C LEU A 83 11.80 -6.39 11.85
N ALA A 84 12.46 -5.50 11.11
CA ALA A 84 12.40 -5.46 9.65
C ALA A 84 12.86 -6.81 9.04
N LYS A 85 13.92 -7.40 9.61
CA LYS A 85 14.36 -8.72 9.17
C LYS A 85 13.30 -9.80 9.38
N GLN A 86 12.61 -9.81 10.50
CA GLN A 86 11.55 -10.79 10.78
C GLN A 86 10.38 -10.64 9.81
N VAL A 87 9.95 -9.39 9.54
CA VAL A 87 8.88 -9.13 8.54
C VAL A 87 9.33 -9.55 7.14
N TYR A 88 10.56 -9.25 6.76
CA TYR A 88 11.15 -9.69 5.50
C TYR A 88 11.18 -11.21 5.36
N ASP A 89 11.66 -11.91 6.39
CA ASP A 89 11.75 -13.37 6.39
C ASP A 89 10.35 -14.01 6.24
N ILE A 90 9.32 -13.42 6.84
CA ILE A 90 7.92 -13.83 6.68
C ILE A 90 7.44 -13.62 5.24
N ASP A 91 7.66 -12.44 4.66
CA ASP A 91 7.24 -12.13 3.28
C ASP A 91 7.92 -13.08 2.28
N VAL A 92 9.22 -13.30 2.41
CA VAL A 92 9.97 -14.24 1.56
C VAL A 92 9.45 -15.66 1.69
N SER A 93 9.31 -16.16 2.93
CA SER A 93 8.82 -17.52 3.16
C SER A 93 7.41 -17.73 2.60
N PHE A 94 6.54 -16.73 2.75
CA PHE A 94 5.18 -16.77 2.21
C PHE A 94 5.16 -16.77 0.68
N ARG A 95 6.05 -16.04 0.03
CA ARG A 95 6.16 -16.00 -1.45
C ARG A 95 6.71 -17.33 -2.00
N GLU A 96 7.67 -17.94 -1.31
CA GLU A 96 8.27 -19.22 -1.73
C GLU A 96 7.32 -20.40 -1.52
N ASP A 97 6.68 -20.49 -0.37
CA ASP A 97 5.69 -21.50 -0.03
C ASP A 97 4.63 -20.96 0.93
N PRO A 98 3.49 -20.48 0.42
CA PRO A 98 2.41 -19.97 1.26
C PRO A 98 1.91 -20.96 2.31
N GLY A 99 2.03 -22.26 2.05
CA GLY A 99 1.62 -23.30 2.97
C GLY A 99 2.55 -23.50 4.17
N SER A 100 3.79 -23.00 4.09
CA SER A 100 4.78 -23.07 5.17
C SER A 100 4.55 -22.00 6.26
N VAL A 101 3.75 -20.97 5.99
CA VAL A 101 3.55 -19.83 6.88
C VAL A 101 2.16 -19.88 7.51
N ASN A 102 2.13 -19.91 8.84
CA ASN A 102 0.86 -19.81 9.58
C ASN A 102 0.45 -18.33 9.69
N ALA A 103 -0.51 -17.92 8.86
CA ALA A 103 -0.97 -16.53 8.81
C ALA A 103 -1.49 -16.02 10.17
N THR A 104 -2.08 -16.89 11.00
CA THR A 104 -2.54 -16.51 12.35
C THR A 104 -1.36 -16.17 13.27
N GLU A 105 -0.30 -16.97 13.24
CA GLU A 105 0.91 -16.69 14.03
C GLU A 105 1.60 -15.41 13.55
N VAL A 106 1.63 -15.19 12.24
CA VAL A 106 2.13 -13.93 11.64
C VAL A 106 1.34 -12.73 12.14
N ARG A 107 0.02 -12.78 12.07
CA ARG A 107 -0.85 -11.71 12.58
C ARG A 107 -0.59 -11.42 14.05
N ASP A 108 -0.53 -12.46 14.88
CA ASP A 108 -0.34 -12.31 16.32
C ASP A 108 1.06 -11.77 16.65
N PHE A 109 2.08 -12.22 15.92
CA PHE A 109 3.43 -11.66 16.01
C PHE A 109 3.44 -10.16 15.65
N LEU A 110 2.87 -9.78 14.51
CA LEU A 110 2.85 -8.39 14.05
C LEU A 110 2.12 -7.47 15.03
N ASN A 111 0.99 -7.94 15.58
CA ASN A 111 0.24 -7.19 16.59
C ASN A 111 1.07 -6.95 17.86
N ASN A 112 1.62 -8.02 18.42
CA ASN A 112 2.38 -7.92 19.66
C ASN A 112 3.63 -7.05 19.47
N TRP A 113 4.35 -7.27 18.37
CA TRP A 113 5.51 -6.48 17.99
C TRP A 113 5.18 -4.99 17.88
N LEU A 114 4.14 -4.62 17.12
CA LEU A 114 3.81 -3.20 16.91
C LEU A 114 3.42 -2.52 18.23
N LEU A 115 2.59 -3.16 19.03
CA LEU A 115 2.13 -2.58 20.29
C LEU A 115 3.27 -2.44 21.32
N GLU A 116 4.13 -3.44 21.44
CA GLU A 116 5.30 -3.39 22.32
C GLU A 116 6.32 -2.35 21.83
N HIS A 117 6.54 -2.24 20.52
CA HIS A 117 7.46 -1.26 19.96
C HIS A 117 6.98 0.16 20.21
N ILE A 118 5.74 0.49 19.88
CA ILE A 118 5.19 1.82 20.12
C ILE A 118 5.22 2.19 21.61
N SER A 119 4.67 1.32 22.48
CA SER A 119 4.49 1.63 23.89
C SER A 119 5.79 1.56 24.70
N GLY A 120 6.74 0.74 24.26
CA GLY A 120 8.04 0.57 24.92
C GLY A 120 9.10 1.52 24.36
N HIS A 121 9.40 1.38 23.06
CA HIS A 121 10.59 2.01 22.48
C HIS A 121 10.34 3.41 21.93
N ASP A 122 9.19 3.65 21.27
CA ASP A 122 8.94 4.95 20.65
C ASP A 122 8.60 6.02 21.67
N PHE A 123 8.01 5.65 22.78
CA PHE A 123 7.78 6.57 23.89
C PHE A 123 9.08 7.09 24.54
N GLU A 124 10.18 6.34 24.43
CA GLU A 124 11.47 6.76 24.99
C GLU A 124 12.05 7.99 24.28
N TYR A 125 11.93 8.10 22.95
CA TYR A 125 12.45 9.26 22.20
C TYR A 125 11.48 10.45 22.17
N ARG A 126 10.24 10.23 22.57
CA ARG A 126 9.13 11.21 22.44
C ARG A 126 9.51 12.60 22.91
N GLU A 127 10.06 12.72 24.11
CA GLU A 127 10.36 14.03 24.71
C GLU A 127 11.44 14.79 23.93
N ALA A 128 12.49 14.11 23.49
CA ALA A 128 13.56 14.71 22.70
C ALA A 128 13.03 15.19 21.32
N CYS A 129 12.21 14.39 20.69
CA CYS A 129 11.71 14.67 19.34
C CYS A 129 10.59 15.73 19.31
N LEU A 130 9.73 15.79 20.35
CA LEU A 130 8.68 16.80 20.43
C LEU A 130 9.24 18.22 20.59
N LYS A 131 10.42 18.40 21.19
CA LYS A 131 11.07 19.70 21.35
C LYS A 131 11.72 20.22 20.06
N ASN A 132 11.99 19.35 19.08
CA ASN A 132 12.71 19.72 17.85
C ASN A 132 11.79 19.82 16.62
N LYS A 133 11.22 21.00 16.39
CA LYS A 133 10.33 21.24 15.24
C LYS A 133 11.04 21.00 13.90
N THR A 134 12.29 21.48 13.76
CA THR A 134 13.05 21.32 12.50
C THR A 134 13.32 19.84 12.18
N ALA A 135 13.61 19.02 13.18
CA ALA A 135 13.76 17.58 12.99
C ALA A 135 12.46 16.94 12.50
N ARG A 136 11.32 17.30 13.13
CA ARG A 136 10.01 16.80 12.73
C ARG A 136 9.65 17.20 11.30
N ASP A 137 9.89 18.45 10.90
CA ASP A 137 9.61 18.92 9.56
C ASP A 137 10.47 18.19 8.51
N LYS A 138 11.77 18.00 8.78
CA LYS A 138 12.68 17.29 7.87
C LYS A 138 12.37 15.81 7.74
N ALA A 139 12.20 15.11 8.87
CA ALA A 139 11.87 13.69 8.85
C ALA A 139 10.47 13.43 8.25
N GLY A 140 9.51 14.30 8.58
CA GLY A 140 8.15 14.23 8.01
C GLY A 140 8.08 14.51 6.51
N ALA A 141 9.10 15.17 5.92
CA ALA A 141 9.17 15.43 4.49
C ALA A 141 9.65 14.23 3.66
N ILE A 142 10.27 13.22 4.27
CA ILE A 142 10.67 11.98 3.60
C ILE A 142 9.42 11.29 3.06
N ARG A 143 9.44 10.90 1.79
CA ARG A 143 8.30 10.29 1.09
C ARG A 143 8.48 8.78 0.96
N PHE A 144 7.37 8.06 0.98
CA PHE A 144 7.38 6.64 0.67
C PHE A 144 7.88 6.41 -0.75
N MET A 145 8.83 5.49 -0.92
CA MET A 145 9.49 5.21 -2.21
C MET A 145 10.14 6.44 -2.86
N GLU A 146 10.77 7.32 -2.04
CA GLU A 146 11.34 8.59 -2.52
C GLU A 146 12.37 8.40 -3.65
N ASP A 147 13.17 7.34 -3.60
CA ASP A 147 14.16 7.02 -4.62
C ASP A 147 13.53 6.66 -5.98
N GLU A 148 12.30 6.12 -5.97
CA GLU A 148 11.54 5.76 -7.18
C GLU A 148 10.67 6.94 -7.69
N ILE A 149 10.33 7.90 -6.80
CA ILE A 149 9.43 9.02 -7.08
C ILE A 149 10.19 10.34 -7.01
N THR A 150 10.96 10.69 -8.04
CA THR A 150 11.76 11.93 -8.06
C THR A 150 11.11 13.06 -8.86
N GLY A 151 11.28 14.29 -8.42
CA GLY A 151 11.01 15.52 -9.18
C GLY A 151 9.57 15.63 -9.72
N SER A 152 9.42 15.70 -11.05
CA SER A 152 8.13 15.90 -11.72
C SER A 152 7.12 14.77 -11.50
N ARG A 153 7.57 13.54 -11.19
CA ARG A 153 6.69 12.39 -10.93
C ARG A 153 5.84 12.60 -9.67
N ALA A 154 6.41 13.18 -8.61
CA ALA A 154 5.68 13.44 -7.37
C ALA A 154 4.50 14.41 -7.57
N HIS A 155 4.66 15.44 -8.40
CA HIS A 155 3.57 16.36 -8.73
C HIS A 155 2.49 15.66 -9.57
N LYS A 156 2.90 14.88 -10.58
CA LYS A 156 1.96 14.11 -11.41
C LYS A 156 1.12 13.14 -10.58
N LEU A 157 1.71 12.41 -9.61
CA LEU A 157 0.98 11.51 -8.71
C LEU A 157 -0.05 12.25 -7.85
N ALA A 158 0.29 13.43 -7.31
CA ALA A 158 -0.61 14.20 -6.48
C ALA A 158 -1.83 14.75 -7.25
N ASP A 159 -1.69 15.00 -8.54
CA ASP A 159 -2.75 15.52 -9.41
C ASP A 159 -3.57 14.41 -10.09
N LEU A 160 -3.08 13.17 -10.06
CA LEU A 160 -3.73 12.03 -10.67
C LEU A 160 -5.02 11.66 -9.92
N SER A 161 -6.07 11.37 -10.68
CA SER A 161 -7.30 10.77 -10.18
C SER A 161 -7.36 9.30 -10.58
N VAL A 162 -7.47 8.41 -9.59
CA VAL A 162 -7.45 6.97 -9.79
C VAL A 162 -8.73 6.35 -9.26
N MET A 163 -9.30 5.42 -9.99
CA MET A 163 -10.33 4.52 -9.49
C MET A 163 -9.75 3.10 -9.41
N VAL A 164 -10.14 2.37 -8.38
CA VAL A 164 -9.83 0.94 -8.25
C VAL A 164 -11.14 0.18 -8.27
N VAL A 165 -11.23 -0.84 -9.12
CA VAL A 165 -12.42 -1.68 -9.28
C VAL A 165 -12.03 -3.13 -9.04
N ASP A 166 -12.56 -3.72 -7.99
CA ASP A 166 -12.27 -5.10 -7.58
C ASP A 166 -13.37 -5.55 -6.62
N ASP A 167 -13.96 -6.73 -6.80
CA ASP A 167 -15.02 -7.22 -5.92
C ASP A 167 -14.52 -7.59 -4.53
N ASN A 168 -13.21 -7.78 -4.35
CA ASN A 168 -12.55 -7.98 -3.08
C ASN A 168 -12.32 -6.66 -2.33
N LYS A 169 -13.14 -6.42 -1.31
CA LYS A 169 -13.05 -5.20 -0.50
C LYS A 169 -11.70 -5.01 0.21
N ASN A 170 -11.06 -6.10 0.67
CA ASN A 170 -9.76 -6.00 1.33
C ASN A 170 -8.68 -5.58 0.35
N PHE A 171 -8.72 -6.11 -0.86
CA PHE A 171 -7.80 -5.73 -1.92
C PHE A 171 -7.99 -4.27 -2.34
N LEU A 172 -9.23 -3.79 -2.45
CA LEU A 172 -9.51 -2.36 -2.68
C LEU A 172 -8.86 -1.47 -1.62
N GLN A 173 -9.00 -1.82 -0.33
CA GLN A 173 -8.41 -1.06 0.77
C GLN A 173 -6.87 -1.09 0.74
N LEU A 174 -6.28 -2.23 0.39
CA LEU A 174 -4.83 -2.36 0.22
C LEU A 174 -4.31 -1.42 -0.87
N VAL A 175 -4.89 -1.50 -2.07
CA VAL A 175 -4.45 -0.67 -3.21
C VAL A 175 -4.66 0.82 -2.89
N GLU A 176 -5.75 1.19 -2.22
CA GLU A 176 -5.96 2.55 -1.73
C GLU A 176 -4.84 2.99 -0.79
N THR A 177 -4.47 2.14 0.17
CA THR A 177 -3.39 2.43 1.14
C THR A 177 -2.08 2.68 0.42
N ILE A 178 -1.71 1.83 -0.54
CA ILE A 178 -0.48 1.99 -1.33
C ILE A 178 -0.55 3.29 -2.16
N LEU A 179 -1.63 3.52 -2.90
CA LEU A 179 -1.79 4.70 -3.74
C LEU A 179 -1.67 6.01 -2.92
N LYS A 180 -2.28 6.06 -1.74
CA LYS A 180 -2.16 7.20 -0.83
C LYS A 180 -0.74 7.36 -0.29
N ALA A 181 -0.08 6.27 0.06
CA ALA A 181 1.30 6.30 0.55
C ALA A 181 2.29 6.84 -0.49
N ILE A 182 2.12 6.46 -1.77
CA ILE A 182 2.95 6.97 -2.87
C ILE A 182 2.57 8.40 -3.31
N GLY A 183 1.52 8.98 -2.74
CA GLY A 183 1.16 10.39 -2.92
C GLY A 183 -0.04 10.68 -3.83
N VAL A 184 -0.77 9.67 -4.29
CA VAL A 184 -2.04 9.86 -5.03
C VAL A 184 -3.11 10.36 -4.06
N ARG A 185 -3.69 11.54 -4.35
CA ARG A 185 -4.64 12.20 -3.44
C ARG A 185 -6.10 11.87 -3.74
N ARG A 186 -6.41 11.56 -4.98
CA ARG A 186 -7.78 11.34 -5.47
C ARG A 186 -7.96 9.88 -5.84
N VAL A 187 -8.31 9.04 -4.86
CA VAL A 187 -8.59 7.62 -5.04
C VAL A 187 -10.07 7.36 -4.82
N GLN A 188 -10.69 6.62 -5.72
CA GLN A 188 -12.07 6.14 -5.61
C GLN A 188 -12.05 4.61 -5.64
N LEU A 189 -12.86 4.00 -4.80
CA LEU A 189 -13.03 2.55 -4.74
C LEU A 189 -14.42 2.15 -5.22
N GLU A 190 -14.51 1.08 -5.97
CA GLU A 190 -15.78 0.50 -6.38
C GLU A 190 -15.70 -1.03 -6.48
N GLN A 191 -16.68 -1.71 -5.89
CA GLN A 191 -16.76 -3.17 -5.94
C GLN A 191 -17.50 -3.70 -7.16
N PHE A 192 -18.33 -2.88 -7.77
CA PHE A 192 -19.24 -3.27 -8.83
C PHE A 192 -18.86 -2.56 -10.14
N PRO A 193 -18.47 -3.30 -11.20
CA PRO A 193 -18.00 -2.69 -12.45
C PRO A 193 -19.05 -1.79 -13.11
N GLU A 194 -20.33 -2.11 -13.03
CA GLU A 194 -21.39 -1.27 -13.60
C GLU A 194 -21.51 0.08 -12.86
N LYS A 195 -21.41 0.07 -11.52
CA LYS A 195 -21.39 1.31 -10.73
C LYS A 195 -20.15 2.15 -11.01
N ALA A 196 -19.01 1.48 -11.26
CA ALA A 196 -17.78 2.16 -11.64
C ALA A 196 -17.98 2.92 -12.97
N ILE A 197 -18.59 2.29 -13.96
CA ILE A 197 -18.94 2.93 -15.24
C ILE A 197 -19.85 4.14 -15.02
N ASP A 198 -20.92 3.99 -14.21
CA ASP A 198 -21.83 5.09 -13.90
C ASP A 198 -21.11 6.28 -13.23
N LYS A 199 -20.12 6.02 -12.37
CA LYS A 199 -19.29 7.05 -11.76
C LYS A 199 -18.38 7.72 -12.79
N LEU A 200 -17.75 6.93 -13.67
CA LEU A 200 -16.86 7.43 -14.73
C LEU A 200 -17.59 8.32 -15.75
N ILE A 201 -18.83 7.98 -16.10
CA ILE A 201 -19.69 8.82 -16.97
C ILE A 201 -19.94 10.19 -16.34
N LYS A 202 -20.19 10.24 -15.03
CA LYS A 202 -20.46 11.48 -14.30
C LYS A 202 -19.20 12.30 -14.04
N ARG A 203 -18.10 11.62 -13.72
CA ARG A 203 -16.82 12.23 -13.39
C ARG A 203 -15.69 11.26 -13.78
N PRO A 204 -15.13 11.36 -14.98
CA PRO A 204 -14.03 10.53 -15.42
C PRO A 204 -12.81 10.66 -14.47
N THR A 205 -12.11 9.56 -14.28
CA THR A 205 -10.78 9.52 -13.64
C THR A 205 -9.71 9.40 -14.73
N ASP A 206 -8.49 9.78 -14.41
CA ASP A 206 -7.37 9.65 -15.35
C ASP A 206 -7.01 8.18 -15.58
N LEU A 207 -7.12 7.35 -14.53
CA LEU A 207 -6.70 5.95 -14.54
C LEU A 207 -7.69 5.09 -13.74
N VAL A 208 -7.94 3.88 -14.23
CA VAL A 208 -8.62 2.81 -13.51
C VAL A 208 -7.68 1.61 -13.39
N PHE A 209 -7.49 1.12 -12.18
CA PHE A 209 -7.01 -0.23 -11.92
C PHE A 209 -8.22 -1.14 -11.73
N CYS A 210 -8.39 -2.12 -12.61
CA CYS A 210 -9.56 -3.00 -12.62
C CYS A 210 -9.14 -4.46 -12.51
N ASP A 211 -9.74 -5.21 -11.58
CA ASP A 211 -9.51 -6.64 -11.52
C ASP A 211 -9.94 -7.33 -12.83
N TRP A 212 -9.19 -8.39 -13.18
CA TRP A 212 -9.50 -9.19 -14.34
C TRP A 212 -10.75 -10.04 -14.14
N VAL A 213 -10.90 -10.64 -12.94
CA VAL A 213 -11.98 -11.57 -12.62
C VAL A 213 -12.96 -10.92 -11.66
N MET A 214 -14.15 -10.58 -12.12
CA MET A 214 -15.26 -10.06 -11.31
C MET A 214 -16.55 -10.81 -11.68
N GLU A 215 -17.53 -10.86 -10.77
CA GLU A 215 -18.74 -11.69 -10.93
C GLU A 215 -19.58 -11.32 -12.17
N ASP A 216 -19.90 -10.04 -12.36
CA ASP A 216 -20.89 -9.61 -13.38
C ASP A 216 -20.26 -9.26 -14.73
N MET A 217 -18.98 -8.85 -14.74
CA MET A 217 -18.27 -8.36 -15.92
C MET A 217 -16.77 -8.49 -15.69
N ASN A 218 -16.07 -9.15 -16.60
CA ASN A 218 -14.61 -9.22 -16.49
C ASN A 218 -13.93 -7.87 -16.83
N GLY A 219 -12.66 -7.72 -16.41
CA GLY A 219 -11.93 -6.48 -16.59
C GLY A 219 -11.75 -6.05 -18.05
N ALA A 220 -11.63 -7.01 -19.00
CA ALA A 220 -11.52 -6.68 -20.42
C ALA A 220 -12.85 -6.14 -20.99
N GLU A 221 -13.97 -6.71 -20.59
CA GLU A 221 -15.30 -6.19 -20.95
C GLU A 221 -15.52 -4.80 -20.36
N PHE A 222 -15.07 -4.58 -19.11
CA PHE A 222 -15.10 -3.26 -18.48
C PHE A 222 -14.28 -2.24 -19.30
N ALA A 223 -13.04 -2.57 -19.64
CA ALA A 223 -12.16 -1.70 -20.42
C ALA A 223 -12.77 -1.37 -21.79
N GLN A 224 -13.35 -2.38 -22.46
CA GLN A 224 -14.01 -2.19 -23.75
C GLN A 224 -15.22 -1.23 -23.64
N LYS A 225 -16.06 -1.38 -22.60
CA LYS A 225 -17.18 -0.45 -22.38
C LYS A 225 -16.70 0.98 -22.12
N VAL A 226 -15.65 1.18 -21.32
CA VAL A 226 -15.06 2.50 -21.08
C VAL A 226 -14.61 3.14 -22.39
N LYS A 227 -13.94 2.38 -23.26
CA LYS A 227 -13.51 2.82 -24.59
C LYS A 227 -14.67 3.15 -25.52
N ASP A 228 -15.66 2.26 -25.62
CA ASP A 228 -16.83 2.43 -26.51
C ASP A 228 -17.67 3.66 -26.16
N MET A 229 -17.65 4.06 -24.87
CA MET A 229 -18.27 5.29 -24.40
C MET A 229 -17.43 6.56 -24.67
N GLY A 230 -16.24 6.41 -25.24
CA GLY A 230 -15.36 7.55 -25.53
C GLY A 230 -14.83 8.27 -24.29
N LEU A 231 -14.77 7.57 -23.15
CA LEU A 231 -14.25 8.16 -21.91
C LEU A 231 -12.72 8.31 -22.00
N PRO A 232 -12.15 9.42 -21.51
CA PRO A 232 -10.70 9.67 -21.57
C PRO A 232 -9.90 8.88 -20.52
N THR A 233 -10.55 7.95 -19.85
CA THR A 233 -10.00 7.15 -18.74
C THR A 233 -9.18 5.99 -19.29
N LYS A 234 -7.94 5.85 -18.84
CA LYS A 234 -7.06 4.72 -19.14
C LYS A 234 -7.35 3.56 -18.19
N VAL A 235 -7.31 2.32 -18.68
CA VAL A 235 -7.61 1.13 -17.88
C VAL A 235 -6.40 0.21 -17.83
N VAL A 236 -5.96 -0.13 -16.61
CA VAL A 236 -4.96 -1.17 -16.32
C VAL A 236 -5.64 -2.34 -15.65
N LEU A 237 -5.39 -3.54 -16.14
CA LEU A 237 -5.97 -4.75 -15.58
C LEU A 237 -5.04 -5.34 -14.50
N LEU A 238 -5.63 -5.65 -13.35
CA LEU A 238 -4.98 -6.38 -12.26
C LEU A 238 -5.30 -7.87 -12.42
N THR A 239 -4.32 -8.74 -12.25
CA THR A 239 -4.52 -10.16 -12.56
C THR A 239 -3.70 -11.08 -11.68
N GLY A 240 -4.28 -12.20 -11.24
CA GLY A 240 -3.56 -13.33 -10.63
C GLY A 240 -2.91 -14.28 -11.64
N TYR A 241 -3.13 -14.06 -12.94
CA TYR A 241 -2.51 -14.85 -14.01
C TYR A 241 -1.29 -14.12 -14.56
N SER A 242 -0.34 -14.87 -15.15
CA SER A 242 0.80 -14.22 -15.81
C SER A 242 0.34 -13.30 -16.94
N VAL A 243 0.96 -12.14 -17.04
CA VAL A 243 0.66 -11.12 -18.06
C VAL A 243 0.77 -11.70 -19.46
N GLU A 244 1.74 -12.59 -19.71
CA GLU A 244 1.92 -13.29 -20.98
C GLU A 244 0.67 -14.11 -21.38
N THR A 245 0.09 -14.82 -20.39
CA THR A 245 -1.13 -15.62 -20.61
C THR A 245 -2.31 -14.74 -20.99
N LEU A 246 -2.43 -13.55 -20.41
CA LEU A 246 -3.53 -12.63 -20.67
C LEU A 246 -3.39 -11.88 -21.99
N GLN A 247 -2.19 -11.45 -22.35
CA GLN A 247 -1.92 -10.80 -23.63
C GLN A 247 -2.25 -11.71 -24.81
N MET A 248 -2.09 -13.04 -24.66
CA MET A 248 -2.53 -14.02 -25.66
C MET A 248 -4.04 -14.18 -25.74
N ARG A 249 -4.77 -13.91 -24.63
CA ARG A 249 -6.24 -14.12 -24.56
C ARG A 249 -7.05 -12.85 -24.86
N SER A 250 -6.46 -11.68 -24.66
CA SER A 250 -7.16 -10.40 -24.84
C SER A 250 -6.20 -9.30 -25.29
N SER A 251 -5.79 -9.32 -26.55
CA SER A 251 -5.17 -8.15 -27.16
C SER A 251 -6.27 -7.14 -27.49
N SER A 252 -6.70 -6.36 -26.50
CA SER A 252 -7.69 -5.30 -26.69
C SER A 252 -7.01 -3.95 -26.64
N ASP A 253 -7.18 -3.13 -27.68
CA ASP A 253 -6.76 -1.72 -27.68
C ASP A 253 -7.45 -0.87 -26.60
N ALA A 254 -8.36 -1.46 -25.82
CA ALA A 254 -9.04 -0.82 -24.70
C ALA A 254 -8.23 -0.90 -23.38
N VAL A 255 -7.23 -1.77 -23.33
CA VAL A 255 -6.39 -2.00 -22.13
C VAL A 255 -5.05 -1.33 -22.32
N GLU A 256 -4.74 -0.37 -21.43
CA GLU A 256 -3.48 0.38 -21.47
C GLU A 256 -2.29 -0.42 -20.88
N GLY A 257 -2.57 -1.37 -19.99
CA GLY A 257 -1.54 -2.19 -19.36
C GLY A 257 -2.10 -3.29 -18.48
N TYR A 258 -1.18 -4.14 -18.02
CA TYR A 258 -1.49 -5.26 -17.12
C TYR A 258 -0.55 -5.20 -15.92
N LEU A 259 -1.06 -5.55 -14.76
CA LEU A 259 -0.30 -5.61 -13.52
C LEU A 259 -0.62 -6.91 -12.79
N GLU A 260 0.40 -7.74 -12.60
CA GLU A 260 0.28 -9.05 -11.98
C GLU A 260 0.22 -8.96 -10.45
N LYS A 261 -0.72 -9.67 -9.83
CA LYS A 261 -0.77 -9.88 -8.38
C LYS A 261 0.31 -10.92 -7.98
N PRO A 262 1.07 -10.73 -6.89
CA PRO A 262 0.87 -9.73 -5.82
C PRO A 262 1.32 -8.32 -6.20
N ILE A 263 0.50 -7.34 -5.79
CA ILE A 263 0.76 -5.92 -6.04
C ILE A 263 1.76 -5.38 -5.00
N THR A 264 2.71 -4.58 -5.46
CA THR A 264 3.66 -3.84 -4.63
C THR A 264 3.58 -2.35 -4.93
N ALA A 265 4.09 -1.52 -4.01
CA ALA A 265 4.17 -0.08 -4.25
C ALA A 265 4.99 0.23 -5.51
N LYS A 266 6.11 -0.48 -5.71
CA LYS A 266 6.96 -0.33 -6.89
C LYS A 266 6.20 -0.67 -8.17
N SER A 267 5.50 -1.80 -8.23
CA SER A 267 4.77 -2.21 -9.43
C SER A 267 3.66 -1.22 -9.80
N LEU A 268 2.99 -0.61 -8.81
CA LEU A 268 2.01 0.46 -9.06
C LEU A 268 2.67 1.73 -9.60
N ILE A 269 3.80 2.17 -9.02
CA ILE A 269 4.56 3.33 -9.49
C ILE A 269 5.01 3.13 -10.93
N ASP A 270 5.59 1.97 -11.25
CA ASP A 270 6.08 1.65 -12.59
C ASP A 270 4.92 1.65 -13.60
N SER A 271 3.78 1.04 -13.26
CA SER A 271 2.58 1.03 -14.08
C SER A 271 2.04 2.45 -14.33
N ILE A 272 1.89 3.27 -13.29
CA ILE A 272 1.45 4.67 -13.42
C ILE A 272 2.43 5.46 -14.28
N SER A 273 3.71 5.27 -14.08
CA SER A 273 4.77 5.98 -14.81
C SER A 273 4.74 5.66 -16.31
N ALA A 274 4.58 4.40 -16.67
CA ALA A 274 4.49 3.97 -18.07
C ALA A 274 3.32 4.64 -18.81
N ILE A 275 2.20 4.88 -18.10
CA ILE A 275 0.98 5.44 -18.67
C ILE A 275 1.00 6.97 -18.72
N THR A 276 1.67 7.63 -17.78
CA THR A 276 1.65 9.11 -17.65
C THR A 276 2.81 9.81 -18.34
N ILE A 277 3.78 9.06 -18.88
CA ILE A 277 4.96 9.62 -19.59
C ILE A 277 4.73 9.77 -21.10
N ASN A 278 3.65 9.15 -21.64
CA ASN A 278 3.27 9.25 -23.06
C ASN A 278 2.38 10.45 -23.35
#